data_8b82510bc35fcd910b633ee6f777fc34
#
_entry.id   8b82510bc35fcd910b633ee6f777fc34
#
_cell.length_a   1.000
_cell.length_b   1.000
_cell.length_c   1.000
_cell.angle_alpha   90.00
_cell.angle_beta   90.00
_cell.angle_gamma   90.00
#
_symmetry.space_group_name_H-M   'P 1'
#
loop_
_entity.id
_entity.type
_entity.pdbx_description
1 polymer ?
#
loop_
_entity_poly.entity_id
_entity_poly.type
_entity_poly.pdbx_seq_one_letter_code
_entity_poly.pdbx_strand_id
1 'polypeptide(L)'
;MIAVDTNILVYAHREDAPFHTVASHRVAALAEGRTPWAIPWPCVHEFLAIVTHPRIYDPPTPVAVALDQVDAWLEAPTLVLLAEADEYWPRLRAVVTAGKIIGARIHDARIAALCLQHEVRELWSADRDFNRFPDLTVLNPLAG
;
A
#
# COMPACT_ATOMS: atom_id res chain seq x y z
N MET A 1 1.02 -12.22 -7.18
CA MET A 1 1.59 -10.87 -7.04
C MET A 1 1.20 -10.32 -5.67
N ILE A 2 2.13 -9.71 -5.00
CA ILE A 2 1.90 -9.07 -3.69
C ILE A 2 1.72 -7.58 -3.91
N ALA A 3 0.66 -6.99 -3.33
CA ALA A 3 0.51 -5.55 -3.25
C ALA A 3 0.93 -5.06 -1.87
N VAL A 4 1.46 -3.85 -1.80
CA VAL A 4 1.97 -3.25 -0.55
C VAL A 4 1.12 -2.04 -0.18
N ASP A 5 0.58 -2.07 1.04
CA ASP A 5 -0.23 -0.97 1.59
C ASP A 5 0.65 0.16 2.11
N THR A 6 0.02 1.32 2.29
CA THR A 6 0.66 2.57 2.70
C THR A 6 1.52 2.44 3.95
N ASN A 7 1.01 1.77 5.00
CA ASN A 7 1.74 1.69 6.27
C ASN A 7 3.09 0.98 6.12
N ILE A 8 3.14 -0.07 5.30
CA ILE A 8 4.40 -0.78 5.04
C ILE A 8 5.41 0.13 4.33
N LEU A 9 4.93 0.93 3.36
CA LEU A 9 5.78 1.89 2.64
C LEU A 9 6.33 2.97 3.57
N VAL A 10 5.48 3.49 4.47
CA VAL A 10 5.87 4.50 5.45
C VAL A 10 6.96 3.96 6.37
N TYR A 11 6.76 2.76 6.92
CA TYR A 11 7.74 2.14 7.81
C TYR A 11 9.05 1.82 7.09
N ALA A 12 8.96 1.40 5.84
CA ALA A 12 10.15 1.12 5.03
C ALA A 12 10.99 2.38 4.77
N HIS A 13 10.35 3.54 4.71
CA HIS A 13 11.01 4.82 4.44
C HIS A 13 11.53 5.53 5.71
N ARG A 14 10.70 5.62 6.75
CA ARG A 14 11.02 6.39 7.97
C ARG A 14 11.89 5.57 8.90
N GLU A 15 13.14 6.01 9.09
CA GLU A 15 14.11 5.35 9.97
C GLU A 15 13.69 5.40 11.44
N ASP A 16 12.88 6.41 11.83
CA ASP A 16 12.36 6.57 13.18
C ASP A 16 11.03 5.83 13.42
N ALA A 17 10.49 5.18 12.39
CA ALA A 17 9.25 4.42 12.52
C ALA A 17 9.50 3.09 13.22
N PRO A 18 8.51 2.59 14.01
CA PRO A 18 8.59 1.22 14.48
C PRO A 18 8.60 0.27 13.29
N PHE A 19 9.26 -0.87 13.43
CA PHE A 19 9.35 -1.88 12.37
C PHE A 19 10.10 -1.44 11.11
N HIS A 20 10.80 -0.29 11.13
CA HIS A 20 11.54 0.19 9.97
C HIS A 20 12.46 -0.87 9.36
N THR A 21 13.26 -1.53 10.16
CA THR A 21 14.24 -2.50 9.68
C THR A 21 13.56 -3.65 8.94
N VAL A 22 12.51 -4.22 9.52
CA VAL A 22 11.77 -5.33 8.90
C VAL A 22 11.08 -4.86 7.61
N ALA A 23 10.37 -3.73 7.68
CA ALA A 23 9.66 -3.18 6.52
C ALA A 23 10.62 -2.85 5.38
N SER A 24 11.74 -2.20 5.70
CA SER A 24 12.76 -1.84 4.71
C SER A 24 13.32 -3.08 4.01
N HIS A 25 13.65 -4.14 4.76
CA HIS A 25 14.17 -5.37 4.19
C HIS A 25 13.13 -6.09 3.32
N ARG A 26 11.86 -6.11 3.76
CA ARG A 26 10.77 -6.77 3.02
C ARG A 26 10.50 -6.06 1.68
N VAL A 27 10.43 -4.74 1.68
CA VAL A 27 10.21 -3.97 0.45
C VAL A 27 11.41 -4.08 -0.49
N ALA A 28 12.63 -4.00 0.05
CA ALA A 28 13.85 -4.16 -0.74
C ALA A 28 13.89 -5.54 -1.41
N ALA A 29 13.50 -6.58 -0.70
CA ALA A 29 13.45 -7.94 -1.26
C ALA A 29 12.47 -8.04 -2.44
N LEU A 30 11.33 -7.36 -2.37
CA LEU A 30 10.40 -7.29 -3.49
C LEU A 30 11.02 -6.55 -4.69
N ALA A 31 11.63 -5.40 -4.42
CA ALA A 31 12.21 -4.55 -5.47
C ALA A 31 13.39 -5.22 -6.18
N GLU A 32 14.18 -5.98 -5.44
CA GLU A 32 15.37 -6.67 -5.96
C GLU A 32 15.07 -8.07 -6.50
N GLY A 33 13.86 -8.56 -6.24
CA GLY A 33 13.44 -9.88 -6.69
C GLY A 33 13.06 -9.93 -8.15
N ARG A 34 12.60 -11.10 -8.60
CA ARG A 34 12.19 -11.34 -9.99
C ARG A 34 10.68 -11.44 -10.17
N THR A 35 9.94 -11.55 -9.06
CA THR A 35 8.49 -11.67 -9.10
C THR A 35 7.86 -10.28 -9.14
N PRO A 36 6.86 -10.04 -10.01
CA PRO A 36 6.12 -8.79 -9.99
C PRO A 36 5.48 -8.53 -8.63
N TRP A 37 5.50 -7.28 -8.21
CA TRP A 37 4.83 -6.79 -7.01
C TRP A 37 4.14 -5.47 -7.34
N ALA A 38 3.24 -5.03 -6.49
CA ALA A 38 2.38 -3.91 -6.84
C ALA A 38 2.26 -2.89 -5.71
N ILE A 39 2.05 -1.64 -6.10
CA ILE A 39 1.63 -0.57 -5.21
C ILE A 39 0.36 0.05 -5.83
N PRO A 40 -0.78 0.04 -5.11
CA PRO A 40 -1.93 0.80 -5.54
C PRO A 40 -1.61 2.30 -5.55
N TRP A 41 -1.99 3.03 -6.59
CA TRP A 41 -1.73 4.47 -6.67
C TRP A 41 -2.21 5.24 -5.44
N PRO A 42 -3.38 4.95 -4.83
CA PRO A 42 -3.78 5.62 -3.59
C PRO A 42 -2.74 5.51 -2.49
N CYS A 43 -2.01 4.40 -2.41
CA CYS A 43 -0.97 4.20 -1.40
C CYS A 43 0.23 5.12 -1.62
N VAL A 44 0.55 5.45 -2.86
CA VAL A 44 1.59 6.45 -3.18
C VAL A 44 1.18 7.82 -2.65
N HIS A 45 -0.06 8.24 -2.91
CA HIS A 45 -0.58 9.52 -2.44
C HIS A 45 -0.59 9.59 -0.92
N GLU A 46 -1.09 8.55 -0.26
CA GLU A 46 -1.14 8.50 1.20
C GLU A 46 0.26 8.48 1.82
N PHE A 47 1.19 7.75 1.21
CA PHE A 47 2.59 7.75 1.65
C PHE A 47 3.15 9.16 1.65
N LEU A 48 3.02 9.88 0.53
CA LEU A 48 3.50 11.26 0.43
C LEU A 48 2.85 12.17 1.47
N ALA A 49 1.53 12.04 1.67
CA ALA A 49 0.80 12.86 2.63
C ALA A 49 1.25 12.61 4.07
N ILE A 50 1.51 11.35 4.42
CA ILE A 50 1.87 10.96 5.80
C ILE A 50 3.31 11.36 6.14
N VAL A 51 4.28 11.01 5.30
CA VAL A 51 5.71 11.23 5.65
C VAL A 51 6.10 12.69 5.64
N THR A 52 5.37 13.54 4.90
CA THR A 52 5.61 14.99 4.84
C THR A 52 4.80 15.77 5.87
N HIS A 53 3.94 15.09 6.64
CA HIS A 53 3.03 15.76 7.57
C HIS A 53 3.74 16.09 8.89
N PRO A 54 3.87 17.39 9.25
CA PRO A 54 4.64 17.80 10.43
C PRO A 54 4.02 17.41 11.77
N ARG A 55 2.72 17.05 11.77
CA ARG A 55 2.03 16.59 12.98
C ARG A 55 2.16 15.08 13.18
N ILE A 56 2.53 14.35 12.13
CA ILE A 56 2.71 12.89 12.22
C ILE A 56 4.17 12.56 12.47
N TYR A 57 5.08 13.23 11.77
CA TYR A 57 6.52 13.04 11.94
C TYR A 57 7.22 14.36 12.24
N ASP A 58 8.17 14.33 13.17
CA ASP A 58 8.98 15.49 13.56
C ASP A 58 10.46 15.06 13.65
N PRO A 59 11.31 15.51 12.72
CA PRO A 59 10.98 16.33 11.55
C PRO A 59 10.27 15.52 10.48
N PRO A 60 9.37 16.16 9.69
CA PRO A 60 8.75 15.48 8.56
C PRO A 60 9.77 15.26 7.45
N THR A 61 9.52 14.27 6.60
CA THR A 61 10.33 14.09 5.39
C THR A 61 10.16 15.29 4.48
N PRO A 62 11.25 15.95 4.05
CA PRO A 62 11.13 17.00 3.03
C PRO A 62 10.46 16.46 1.77
N VAL A 63 9.59 17.25 1.15
CA VAL A 63 8.82 16.80 -0.03
C VAL A 63 9.71 16.25 -1.13
N ALA A 64 10.83 16.92 -1.42
CA ALA A 64 11.76 16.47 -2.44
C ALA A 64 12.32 15.05 -2.14
N VAL A 65 12.62 14.78 -0.88
CA VAL A 65 13.13 13.47 -0.44
C VAL A 65 12.04 12.40 -0.56
N ALA A 66 10.80 12.74 -0.18
CA ALA A 66 9.68 11.81 -0.32
C ALA A 66 9.41 11.46 -1.79
N LEU A 67 9.48 12.44 -2.69
CA LEU A 67 9.34 12.22 -4.12
C LEU A 67 10.47 11.35 -4.67
N ASP A 68 11.70 11.57 -4.23
CA ASP A 68 12.85 10.75 -4.61
C ASP A 68 12.67 9.28 -4.17
N GLN A 69 12.05 9.07 -3.00
CA GLN A 69 11.76 7.72 -2.54
C GLN A 69 10.77 7.01 -3.48
N VAL A 70 9.74 7.72 -3.92
CA VAL A 70 8.79 7.16 -4.90
C VAL A 70 9.51 6.85 -6.20
N ASP A 71 10.34 7.76 -6.69
CA ASP A 71 11.14 7.53 -7.90
C ASP A 71 12.00 6.27 -7.77
N ALA A 72 12.60 6.05 -6.61
CA ALA A 72 13.42 4.86 -6.36
C ALA A 72 12.59 3.57 -6.46
N TRP A 73 11.38 3.55 -5.90
CA TRP A 73 10.50 2.40 -6.06
C TRP A 73 10.10 2.19 -7.52
N LEU A 74 9.80 3.27 -8.25
CA LEU A 74 9.42 3.21 -9.67
C LEU A 74 10.54 2.69 -10.56
N GLU A 75 11.79 2.80 -10.14
CA GLU A 75 12.93 2.25 -10.87
C GLU A 75 13.02 0.73 -10.77
N ALA A 76 12.33 0.11 -9.81
CA ALA A 76 12.32 -1.34 -9.70
C ALA A 76 11.60 -1.95 -10.91
N PRO A 77 12.26 -2.79 -11.70
CA PRO A 77 11.68 -3.29 -12.96
C PRO A 77 10.48 -4.22 -12.74
N THR A 78 10.31 -4.75 -11.54
CA THR A 78 9.22 -5.66 -11.19
C THR A 78 8.01 -4.96 -10.59
N LEU A 79 8.07 -3.66 -10.34
CA LEU A 79 6.95 -2.91 -9.76
C LEU A 79 5.84 -2.68 -10.79
N VAL A 80 4.60 -2.95 -10.36
CA VAL A 80 3.38 -2.64 -11.11
C VAL A 80 2.55 -1.66 -10.28
N LEU A 81 2.13 -0.56 -10.87
CA LEU A 81 1.25 0.39 -10.20
C LEU A 81 -0.21 0.09 -10.58
N LEU A 82 -1.06 -0.04 -9.55
CA LEU A 82 -2.47 -0.38 -9.76
C LEU A 82 -3.31 0.88 -9.83
N ALA A 83 -3.94 1.09 -10.98
CA ALA A 83 -4.85 2.20 -11.23
C ALA A 83 -6.25 1.67 -11.57
N GLU A 84 -7.25 2.55 -11.45
CA GLU A 84 -8.60 2.23 -11.90
C GLU A 84 -8.57 1.94 -13.41
N ALA A 85 -9.25 0.85 -13.80
CA ALA A 85 -9.40 0.44 -15.18
C ALA A 85 -10.90 0.31 -15.48
N ASP A 86 -11.25 -0.09 -16.69
CA ASP A 86 -12.64 -0.35 -17.06
C ASP A 86 -13.27 -1.34 -16.07
N GLU A 87 -14.53 -1.15 -15.75
CA GLU A 87 -15.28 -1.98 -14.78
C GLU A 87 -14.84 -1.79 -13.31
N TYR A 88 -14.12 -0.71 -13.02
CA TYR A 88 -13.73 -0.42 -11.64
C TYR A 88 -14.92 -0.16 -10.73
N TRP A 89 -15.91 0.64 -11.19
CA TRP A 89 -17.06 0.99 -10.37
C TRP A 89 -17.86 -0.22 -9.92
N PRO A 90 -18.25 -1.17 -10.80
CA PRO A 90 -18.95 -2.38 -10.35
C PRO A 90 -18.12 -3.15 -9.31
N ARG A 91 -16.81 -3.20 -9.44
CA ARG A 91 -15.93 -3.87 -8.49
C ARG A 91 -15.96 -3.18 -7.14
N LEU A 92 -15.79 -1.86 -7.13
CA LEU A 92 -15.84 -1.08 -5.89
C LEU A 92 -17.20 -1.22 -5.20
N ARG A 93 -18.29 -1.10 -5.98
CA ARG A 93 -19.63 -1.25 -5.46
C ARG A 93 -19.82 -2.61 -4.78
N ALA A 94 -19.35 -3.68 -5.39
CA ALA A 94 -19.46 -5.03 -4.83
C ALA A 94 -18.67 -5.16 -3.52
N VAL A 95 -17.45 -4.65 -3.49
CA VAL A 95 -16.57 -4.68 -2.30
C VAL A 95 -17.20 -3.91 -1.13
N VAL A 96 -17.71 -2.72 -1.39
CA VAL A 96 -18.35 -1.87 -0.37
C VAL A 96 -19.61 -2.54 0.17
N THR A 97 -20.43 -3.09 -0.71
CA THR A 97 -21.69 -3.75 -0.32
C THR A 97 -21.43 -5.01 0.51
N ALA A 98 -20.54 -5.88 0.04
CA ALA A 98 -20.24 -7.15 0.72
C ALA A 98 -19.61 -6.91 2.10
N GLY A 99 -18.72 -5.93 2.23
CA GLY A 99 -18.06 -5.60 3.47
C GLY A 99 -18.85 -4.67 4.38
N LYS A 100 -19.99 -4.16 3.93
CA LYS A 100 -20.79 -3.15 4.65
C LYS A 100 -19.95 -1.96 5.07
N ILE A 101 -19.14 -1.48 4.12
CA ILE A 101 -18.15 -0.43 4.38
C ILE A 101 -18.82 0.93 4.39
N ILE A 102 -18.46 1.77 5.37
CA ILE A 102 -18.97 3.14 5.49
C ILE A 102 -17.84 4.11 5.91
N GLY A 103 -18.06 5.39 5.60
CA GLY A 103 -17.19 6.47 6.08
C GLY A 103 -15.76 6.35 5.55
N ALA A 104 -14.80 6.65 6.40
CA ALA A 104 -13.39 6.68 6.03
C ALA A 104 -12.86 5.33 5.53
N ARG A 105 -13.51 4.22 5.88
CA ARG A 105 -13.10 2.90 5.42
C ARG A 105 -13.36 2.68 3.93
N ILE A 106 -14.08 3.58 3.26
CA ILE A 106 -14.21 3.57 1.80
C ILE A 106 -12.82 3.66 1.14
N HIS A 107 -11.86 4.35 1.78
CA HIS A 107 -10.49 4.41 1.26
C HIS A 107 -9.82 3.03 1.26
N ASP A 108 -10.10 2.20 2.27
CA ASP A 108 -9.60 0.82 2.31
C ASP A 108 -10.27 -0.04 1.23
N ALA A 109 -11.58 0.16 1.03
CA ALA A 109 -12.33 -0.52 -0.04
C ALA A 109 -11.76 -0.18 -1.42
N ARG A 110 -11.33 1.06 -1.62
CA ARG A 110 -10.65 1.49 -2.86
C ARG A 110 -9.39 0.67 -3.12
N ILE A 111 -8.55 0.50 -2.11
CA ILE A 111 -7.32 -0.28 -2.22
C ILE A 111 -7.65 -1.75 -2.51
N ALA A 112 -8.61 -2.32 -1.77
CA ALA A 112 -9.05 -3.70 -1.98
C ALA A 112 -9.61 -3.90 -3.39
N ALA A 113 -10.43 -2.98 -3.87
CA ALA A 113 -11.02 -3.06 -5.20
C ALA A 113 -9.95 -3.01 -6.30
N LEU A 114 -8.93 -2.16 -6.15
CA LEU A 114 -7.80 -2.10 -7.09
C LEU A 114 -7.04 -3.41 -7.12
N CYS A 115 -6.74 -3.98 -5.95
CA CYS A 115 -6.05 -5.27 -5.88
C CYS A 115 -6.85 -6.34 -6.61
N LEU A 116 -8.14 -6.48 -6.30
CA LEU A 116 -8.99 -7.51 -6.88
C LEU A 116 -9.22 -7.30 -8.38
N GLN A 117 -9.33 -6.06 -8.84
CA GLN A 117 -9.48 -5.74 -10.25
C GLN A 117 -8.28 -6.22 -11.07
N HIS A 118 -7.09 -6.14 -10.51
CA HIS A 118 -5.85 -6.56 -11.16
C HIS A 118 -5.43 -7.99 -10.79
N GLU A 119 -6.35 -8.76 -10.20
CA GLU A 119 -6.11 -10.15 -9.78
C GLU A 119 -4.99 -10.29 -8.75
N VAL A 120 -4.74 -9.25 -7.98
CA VAL A 120 -3.83 -9.28 -6.85
C VAL A 120 -4.61 -9.73 -5.62
N ARG A 121 -4.31 -10.91 -5.11
CA ARG A 121 -5.07 -11.50 -4.00
C ARG A 121 -4.38 -11.40 -2.65
N GLU A 122 -3.13 -10.98 -2.61
CA GLU A 122 -2.35 -10.84 -1.38
C GLU A 122 -1.94 -9.39 -1.19
N LEU A 123 -2.35 -8.81 -0.07
CA LEU A 123 -1.98 -7.45 0.33
C LEU A 123 -1.15 -7.49 1.59
N TRP A 124 0.02 -6.87 1.57
CA TRP A 124 0.83 -6.66 2.77
C TRP A 124 0.35 -5.39 3.47
N SER A 125 -0.20 -5.57 4.67
CA SER A 125 -0.69 -4.46 5.47
C SER A 125 -0.58 -4.80 6.96
N ALA A 126 -0.30 -3.78 7.78
CA ALA A 126 -0.38 -3.88 9.23
C ALA A 126 -1.79 -3.54 9.74
N ASP A 127 -2.71 -3.14 8.86
CA ASP A 127 -4.06 -2.73 9.23
C ASP A 127 -5.01 -3.93 9.19
N ARG A 128 -5.54 -4.31 10.37
CA ARG A 128 -6.49 -5.41 10.51
C ARG A 128 -7.84 -5.15 9.87
N ASP A 129 -8.16 -3.89 9.57
CA ASP A 129 -9.45 -3.55 8.95
C ASP A 129 -9.61 -4.13 7.55
N PHE A 130 -8.51 -4.46 6.87
CA PHE A 130 -8.55 -5.17 5.59
C PHE A 130 -9.10 -6.60 5.68
N ASN A 131 -9.24 -7.17 6.88
CA ASN A 131 -9.88 -8.47 7.06
C ASN A 131 -11.38 -8.47 6.71
N ARG A 132 -11.97 -7.31 6.45
CA ARG A 132 -13.36 -7.17 5.99
C ARG A 132 -13.56 -7.51 4.51
N PHE A 133 -12.49 -7.79 3.79
CA PHE A 133 -12.54 -8.11 2.37
C PHE A 133 -12.17 -9.58 2.18
N PRO A 134 -13.18 -10.49 2.17
CA PRO A 134 -12.91 -11.94 2.23
C PRO A 134 -12.17 -12.49 1.02
N ASP A 135 -12.25 -11.82 -0.13
CA ASP A 135 -11.56 -12.26 -1.35
C ASP A 135 -10.10 -11.81 -1.41
N LEU A 136 -9.66 -11.02 -0.42
CA LEU A 136 -8.31 -10.50 -0.34
C LEU A 136 -7.60 -11.15 0.85
N THR A 137 -6.46 -11.78 0.59
CA THR A 137 -5.61 -12.30 1.65
C THR A 137 -4.73 -11.18 2.18
N VAL A 138 -4.89 -10.82 3.44
CA VAL A 138 -4.09 -9.76 4.07
C VAL A 138 -3.05 -10.40 4.97
N LEU A 139 -1.79 -10.04 4.75
CA LEU A 139 -0.67 -10.55 5.52
C LEU A 139 0.10 -9.38 6.10
N ASN A 140 0.40 -9.46 7.39
CA ASN A 140 1.28 -8.48 8.03
C ASN A 140 2.73 -8.99 7.97
N PRO A 141 3.58 -8.44 7.08
CA PRO A 141 4.95 -8.92 6.91
C PRO A 141 5.87 -8.50 8.07
N LEU A 142 5.36 -7.65 8.97
CA LEU A 142 6.13 -7.17 10.12
C LEU A 142 5.99 -8.11 11.31
N ALA A 143 4.97 -8.95 11.33
CA ALA A 143 4.70 -9.92 12.40
C ALA A 143 5.49 -11.20 12.15
N GLY A 144 6.23 -11.60 13.12
CA GLY A 144 6.98 -12.84 13.09
C GLY A 144 8.35 -12.72 12.57
#